data_2afddd20f2e4a75152c35717b84ec849
#
_entry.id   2afddd20f2e4a75152c35717b84ec849
#
_cell.length_a   1.000
_cell.length_b   1.000
_cell.length_c   1.000
_cell.angle_alpha   90.00
_cell.angle_beta   90.00
_cell.angle_gamma   90.00
#
_symmetry.space_group_name_H-M   'P 1'
#
loop_
_entity.id
_entity.type
_entity.pdbx_description
1 polymer ?
#
loop_
_entity_poly.entity_id
_entity_poly.type
_entity_poly.pdbx_seq_one_letter_code
_entity_poly.pdbx_strand_id
1 'polypeptide(L)'
;MPALLAGTTFAEFTSAFSSGEQNILASVAPQGVGISWFNCPDSNKTQCAFFDVPRDYSEPSDDDTVSIFMRKFPAQVSDKERLGSILVNPGGPGGSGNLFVALLGEELGSLVDGKYDIIGFDPRGVNLTGPWTGCFDTEAKPMWTQLQLEFQGVPYPRSTFGGDQNLVNKISALHAGHNAACLKYGNRKMLESTGTASVVQDMVKIIEALGEDGLNYWGFSYGTILGATFAAMRPDLVKRMVLDGVSNAESYFDNLWQWGRDGIKESYKTFTGFLTTCAEAGPKHCAFAIPPDNSNVVQTTEHLRKRLDNIFAQIGERPIVVVDSPIGPGLFTASDLQKLLLGVLYAPVVWNGAMQLLAMVEKGDATIAYTALYTLLLNVDHEPYDKNVFNRSMQHQLASRESLNSILCADTAVTNVSVSTYTNYFRELGDISPVGEQWAHILGACNRWSFQANQRYSGPWSTKDGLKKTSLDADPVTPLSSALKMSSGFGLESATLLIQQGVFPRTAHPSLCTYKNVRDYFVDGKVPLNGTYCTPEPGFIYPANDLTLMAVKSEEEEKVLSALRKLGRIRKSFDLKSPEL
;
A
#
# COMPACT_ATOMS: atom_id res chain seq x y z
N MET A 1 -3.97 -19.08 -35.93
CA MET A 1 -3.54 -18.66 -34.58
C MET A 1 -4.48 -19.21 -33.51
N PRO A 2 -4.71 -20.52 -33.39
CA PRO A 2 -5.40 -21.10 -32.25
C PRO A 2 -4.53 -22.02 -31.38
N ALA A 3 -3.21 -21.99 -31.52
CA ALA A 3 -2.32 -22.94 -30.82
C ALA A 3 -1.49 -22.31 -29.67
N LEU A 4 -1.78 -21.06 -29.27
CA LEU A 4 -1.06 -20.33 -28.20
C LEU A 4 -1.90 -20.07 -26.93
N LEU A 5 -3.06 -20.71 -26.81
CA LEU A 5 -3.99 -20.54 -25.68
C LEU A 5 -4.18 -21.79 -24.82
N ALA A 6 -3.30 -22.77 -24.93
CA ALA A 6 -3.28 -23.90 -23.99
C ALA A 6 -2.45 -23.49 -22.76
N GLY A 7 -3.01 -22.60 -21.94
CA GLY A 7 -2.46 -22.25 -20.64
C GLY A 7 -2.80 -23.32 -19.59
N THR A 8 -1.88 -23.53 -18.70
CA THR A 8 -1.95 -24.41 -17.56
C THR A 8 -3.18 -24.15 -16.69
N THR A 9 -3.84 -25.20 -16.26
CA THR A 9 -5.01 -25.14 -15.36
C THR A 9 -4.57 -24.95 -13.90
N PHE A 10 -5.45 -24.49 -13.03
CA PHE A 10 -5.19 -24.34 -11.59
C PHE A 10 -4.69 -25.66 -10.93
N ALA A 11 -5.11 -26.80 -11.45
CA ALA A 11 -4.60 -28.11 -11.03
C ALA A 11 -3.12 -28.32 -11.37
N GLU A 12 -2.62 -27.71 -12.46
CA GLU A 12 -1.19 -27.71 -12.82
C GLU A 12 -0.38 -26.73 -11.97
N PHE A 13 -1.01 -25.66 -11.43
CA PHE A 13 -0.38 -24.78 -10.46
C PHE A 13 -0.03 -25.51 -9.16
N THR A 14 -0.92 -26.40 -8.69
CA THR A 14 -0.62 -27.28 -7.54
C THR A 14 0.32 -28.43 -7.90
N SER A 15 0.39 -28.84 -9.17
CA SER A 15 1.29 -29.90 -9.65
C SER A 15 2.66 -29.38 -10.13
N ALA A 16 2.82 -28.08 -10.31
CA ALA A 16 4.08 -27.43 -10.71
C ALA A 16 5.13 -27.36 -9.58
N PHE A 17 4.75 -27.72 -8.35
CA PHE A 17 5.74 -28.03 -7.33
C PHE A 17 6.49 -29.30 -7.75
N SER A 18 7.81 -29.18 -7.99
CA SER A 18 8.62 -30.38 -8.18
C SER A 18 8.53 -31.27 -6.95
N SER A 19 8.75 -32.58 -7.10
CA SER A 19 8.71 -33.53 -5.99
C SER A 19 9.66 -33.15 -4.83
N GLY A 20 10.70 -32.33 -5.09
CA GLY A 20 11.60 -31.79 -4.08
C GLY A 20 10.98 -30.63 -3.29
N GLU A 21 10.22 -29.75 -3.95
CA GLU A 21 9.55 -28.61 -3.30
C GLU A 21 8.30 -29.04 -2.53
N GLN A 22 7.58 -30.06 -3.04
CA GLN A 22 6.52 -30.74 -2.30
C GLN A 22 7.06 -31.42 -1.04
N ASN A 23 8.28 -31.96 -1.08
CA ASN A 23 8.92 -32.54 0.09
C ASN A 23 9.33 -31.48 1.11
N ILE A 24 9.73 -30.27 0.70
CA ILE A 24 9.98 -29.16 1.63
C ILE A 24 8.67 -28.71 2.28
N LEU A 25 7.60 -28.54 1.50
CA LEU A 25 6.28 -28.16 2.02
C LEU A 25 5.66 -29.30 2.86
N ALA A 26 5.79 -30.55 2.43
CA ALA A 26 5.29 -31.72 3.17
C ALA A 26 6.12 -32.04 4.42
N SER A 27 7.42 -31.68 4.46
CA SER A 27 8.27 -31.86 5.64
C SER A 27 8.08 -30.79 6.72
N VAL A 28 7.37 -29.70 6.41
CA VAL A 28 7.09 -28.55 7.30
C VAL A 28 5.64 -28.61 7.82
N ALA A 29 4.96 -29.76 7.73
CA ALA A 29 3.66 -29.95 8.39
C ALA A 29 3.80 -29.67 9.89
N PRO A 30 2.93 -28.84 10.50
CA PRO A 30 3.06 -28.44 11.90
C PRO A 30 2.96 -29.66 12.82
N GLN A 31 4.07 -30.00 13.45
CA GLN A 31 4.10 -30.97 14.54
C GLN A 31 4.25 -30.20 15.85
N GLY A 32 3.13 -29.86 16.50
CA GLY A 32 3.14 -29.32 17.85
C GLY A 32 2.73 -27.84 17.99
N VAL A 33 2.65 -27.40 19.22
CA VAL A 33 2.24 -26.04 19.65
C VAL A 33 3.35 -25.01 19.36
N GLY A 34 3.68 -24.76 18.09
CA GLY A 34 4.72 -23.79 17.75
C GLY A 34 4.89 -23.64 16.22
N ILE A 35 5.59 -22.56 15.82
CA ILE A 35 5.86 -22.25 14.42
C ILE A 35 7.17 -22.92 14.00
N SER A 36 7.11 -23.76 12.96
CA SER A 36 8.30 -24.40 12.39
C SER A 36 8.96 -23.49 11.35
N TRP A 37 10.07 -22.88 11.72
CA TRP A 37 10.83 -21.96 10.85
C TRP A 37 11.85 -22.74 10.00
N PHE A 38 11.96 -22.36 8.72
CA PHE A 38 12.98 -22.82 7.79
C PHE A 38 13.66 -21.63 7.10
N ASN A 39 14.85 -21.83 6.55
CA ASN A 39 15.53 -20.77 5.81
C ASN A 39 14.76 -20.44 4.52
N CYS A 40 14.45 -19.17 4.29
CA CYS A 40 13.79 -18.78 3.04
C CYS A 40 14.68 -19.12 1.84
N PRO A 41 14.15 -19.74 0.77
CA PRO A 41 14.95 -20.16 -0.39
C PRO A 41 15.65 -18.99 -1.13
N ASP A 42 15.10 -17.80 -1.02
CA ASP A 42 15.55 -16.57 -1.68
C ASP A 42 16.47 -15.70 -0.79
N SER A 43 16.71 -16.10 0.46
CA SER A 43 17.50 -15.28 1.39
C SER A 43 18.10 -16.14 2.53
N ASN A 44 19.39 -15.95 2.77
CA ASN A 44 20.09 -16.54 3.92
C ASN A 44 19.98 -15.68 5.21
N LYS A 45 19.35 -14.50 5.12
CA LYS A 45 19.15 -13.57 6.25
C LYS A 45 17.78 -13.73 6.91
N THR A 46 16.85 -14.44 6.28
CA THR A 46 15.47 -14.54 6.73
C THR A 46 15.02 -15.99 6.89
N GLN A 47 14.05 -16.18 7.78
CA GLN A 47 13.40 -17.45 8.01
C GLN A 47 11.93 -17.37 7.58
N CYS A 48 11.41 -18.44 7.02
CA CYS A 48 10.05 -18.56 6.52
C CYS A 48 9.29 -19.65 7.28
N ALA A 49 7.97 -19.54 7.34
CA ALA A 49 7.11 -20.56 7.90
C ALA A 49 5.73 -20.53 7.26
N PHE A 50 5.07 -21.70 7.27
CA PHE A 50 3.63 -21.82 7.10
C PHE A 50 3.00 -22.11 8.45
N PHE A 51 1.86 -21.50 8.72
CA PHE A 51 1.14 -21.66 9.98
C PHE A 51 -0.36 -21.80 9.71
N ASP A 52 -0.92 -22.96 10.03
CA ASP A 52 -2.31 -23.26 9.76
C ASP A 52 -3.21 -22.70 10.85
N VAL A 53 -4.27 -22.01 10.40
CA VAL A 53 -5.30 -21.42 11.26
C VAL A 53 -6.69 -21.83 10.76
N PRO A 54 -7.72 -21.85 11.60
CA PRO A 54 -9.09 -22.12 11.14
C PRO A 54 -9.51 -21.12 10.05
N ARG A 55 -10.09 -21.62 8.94
CA ARG A 55 -10.66 -20.74 7.93
C ARG A 55 -11.81 -19.91 8.50
N ASP A 56 -12.65 -20.53 9.33
CA ASP A 56 -13.76 -19.89 10.02
C ASP A 56 -13.62 -20.08 11.52
N TYR A 57 -13.42 -19.00 12.25
CA TYR A 57 -13.28 -19.02 13.70
C TYR A 57 -14.61 -19.21 14.46
N SER A 58 -15.75 -19.04 13.80
CA SER A 58 -17.06 -19.34 14.37
C SER A 58 -17.39 -20.84 14.36
N GLU A 59 -16.82 -21.55 13.38
CA GLU A 59 -16.94 -23.00 13.20
C GLU A 59 -15.55 -23.62 12.91
N PRO A 60 -14.63 -23.63 13.88
CA PRO A 60 -13.26 -24.08 13.65
C PRO A 60 -13.22 -25.57 13.33
N SER A 61 -12.45 -25.93 12.32
CA SER A 61 -12.23 -27.31 11.87
C SER A 61 -10.78 -27.50 11.44
N ASP A 62 -10.18 -28.62 11.84
CA ASP A 62 -8.82 -28.98 11.44
C ASP A 62 -8.71 -29.36 9.95
N ASP A 63 -9.83 -29.72 9.33
CA ASP A 63 -9.91 -30.08 7.91
C ASP A 63 -10.20 -28.86 6.99
N ASP A 64 -10.51 -27.69 7.55
CA ASP A 64 -10.86 -26.48 6.78
C ASP A 64 -10.02 -25.29 7.31
N THR A 65 -8.75 -25.26 6.91
CA THR A 65 -7.75 -24.32 7.40
C THR A 65 -7.29 -23.32 6.32
N VAL A 66 -6.64 -22.27 6.77
CA VAL A 66 -5.85 -21.33 5.96
C VAL A 66 -4.41 -21.46 6.39
N SER A 67 -3.51 -21.69 5.45
CA SER A 67 -2.07 -21.78 5.70
C SER A 67 -1.44 -20.41 5.53
N ILE A 68 -1.22 -19.71 6.65
CA ILE A 68 -0.63 -18.35 6.68
C ILE A 68 0.86 -18.44 6.42
N PHE A 69 1.33 -17.74 5.39
CA PHE A 69 2.76 -17.63 5.13
C PHE A 69 3.38 -16.47 5.90
N MET A 70 4.53 -16.74 6.53
CA MET A 70 5.26 -15.76 7.33
C MET A 70 6.73 -15.72 6.95
N ARG A 71 7.33 -14.52 7.04
CA ARG A 71 8.77 -14.31 6.95
C ARG A 71 9.27 -13.53 8.16
N LYS A 72 10.38 -13.99 8.71
CA LYS A 72 11.05 -13.39 9.86
C LYS A 72 12.46 -12.94 9.50
N PHE A 73 12.79 -11.68 9.79
CA PHE A 73 14.16 -11.21 9.93
C PHE A 73 14.51 -11.32 11.42
N PRO A 74 15.44 -12.21 11.81
CA PRO A 74 15.75 -12.47 13.21
C PRO A 74 16.38 -11.26 13.91
N ALA A 75 16.15 -11.13 15.21
CA ALA A 75 16.87 -10.19 16.06
C ALA A 75 18.39 -10.35 15.91
N GLN A 76 19.10 -9.24 16.01
CA GLN A 76 20.56 -9.19 15.80
C GLN A 76 21.33 -9.12 17.12
N VAL A 77 20.66 -9.37 18.23
CA VAL A 77 21.19 -9.43 19.59
C VAL A 77 21.08 -10.84 20.15
N SER A 78 21.68 -11.10 21.32
CA SER A 78 21.53 -12.40 21.99
C SER A 78 20.09 -12.62 22.47
N ASP A 79 19.70 -13.91 22.68
CA ASP A 79 18.37 -14.27 23.19
C ASP A 79 18.01 -13.56 24.50
N LYS A 80 19.00 -13.23 25.33
CA LYS A 80 18.82 -12.52 26.61
C LYS A 80 18.46 -11.05 26.42
N GLU A 81 18.87 -10.47 25.31
CA GLU A 81 18.66 -9.04 24.98
C GLU A 81 17.47 -8.86 24.03
N ARG A 82 16.98 -9.97 23.45
CA ARG A 82 15.83 -9.97 22.56
C ARG A 82 14.57 -9.58 23.34
N LEU A 83 13.81 -8.63 22.80
CA LEU A 83 12.60 -8.07 23.42
C LEU A 83 11.29 -8.71 22.90
N GLY A 84 11.39 -9.69 22.01
CA GLY A 84 10.26 -10.37 21.40
C GLY A 84 10.17 -10.16 19.89
N SER A 85 8.95 -10.25 19.36
CA SER A 85 8.68 -10.08 17.93
C SER A 85 7.83 -8.83 17.67
N ILE A 86 8.05 -8.16 16.54
CA ILE A 86 7.16 -7.12 16.00
C ILE A 86 6.51 -7.68 14.75
N LEU A 87 5.19 -7.81 14.74
CA LEU A 87 4.44 -8.09 13.52
C LEU A 87 4.31 -6.81 12.69
N VAL A 88 4.57 -6.89 11.38
CA VAL A 88 4.50 -5.75 10.46
C VAL A 88 3.49 -6.00 9.34
N ASN A 89 2.77 -4.95 8.94
CA ASN A 89 1.85 -5.00 7.80
C ASN A 89 2.01 -3.75 6.94
N PRO A 90 2.32 -3.88 5.63
CA PRO A 90 2.57 -2.74 4.75
C PRO A 90 1.30 -1.96 4.37
N GLY A 91 0.12 -2.55 4.51
CA GLY A 91 -1.16 -1.94 4.12
C GLY A 91 -1.72 -2.47 2.81
N GLY A 92 -2.31 -1.63 2.04
CA GLY A 92 -3.12 -1.88 0.85
C GLY A 92 -4.61 -1.57 1.14
N PRO A 93 -5.48 -2.56 1.46
CA PRO A 93 -5.26 -3.98 1.82
C PRO A 93 -4.71 -4.82 0.66
N GLY A 94 -4.16 -5.99 0.98
CA GLY A 94 -3.59 -6.91 -0.01
C GLY A 94 -2.06 -6.84 -0.13
N GLY A 95 -1.40 -5.93 0.58
CA GLY A 95 0.05 -5.87 0.65
C GLY A 95 0.66 -7.09 1.37
N SER A 96 1.71 -7.66 0.78
CA SER A 96 2.40 -8.84 1.31
C SER A 96 3.37 -8.46 2.43
N GLY A 97 3.13 -8.97 3.64
CA GLY A 97 4.05 -8.85 4.77
C GLY A 97 5.36 -9.62 4.54
N ASN A 98 5.29 -10.77 3.86
CA ASN A 98 6.46 -11.53 3.42
C ASN A 98 7.40 -10.67 2.56
N LEU A 99 6.90 -10.08 1.49
CA LEU A 99 7.69 -9.23 0.60
C LEU A 99 8.22 -7.99 1.32
N PHE A 100 7.41 -7.41 2.21
CA PHE A 100 7.81 -6.26 3.01
C PHE A 100 9.04 -6.56 3.88
N VAL A 101 9.06 -7.70 4.57
CA VAL A 101 10.21 -8.14 5.37
C VAL A 101 11.37 -8.63 4.50
N ALA A 102 11.10 -9.25 3.35
CA ALA A 102 12.16 -9.62 2.40
C ALA A 102 12.99 -8.40 1.95
N LEU A 103 12.32 -7.27 1.74
CA LEU A 103 12.94 -6.04 1.22
C LEU A 103 13.44 -5.10 2.32
N LEU A 104 12.78 -5.05 3.47
CA LEU A 104 12.96 -4.03 4.51
C LEU A 104 13.20 -4.57 5.92
N GLY A 105 13.24 -5.89 6.10
CA GLY A 105 13.39 -6.49 7.42
C GLY A 105 14.67 -6.06 8.14
N GLU A 106 15.78 -5.93 7.42
CA GLU A 106 17.07 -5.46 7.95
C GLU A 106 16.99 -4.00 8.42
N GLU A 107 16.36 -3.14 7.62
CA GLU A 107 16.16 -1.73 7.94
C GLU A 107 15.24 -1.55 9.15
N LEU A 108 14.09 -2.21 9.14
CA LEU A 108 13.15 -2.17 10.27
C LEU A 108 13.79 -2.71 11.54
N GLY A 109 14.55 -3.82 11.45
CA GLY A 109 15.30 -4.37 12.56
C GLY A 109 16.33 -3.37 13.11
N SER A 110 17.06 -2.67 12.24
CA SER A 110 18.04 -1.67 12.65
C SER A 110 17.41 -0.47 13.37
N LEU A 111 16.17 -0.11 13.00
CA LEU A 111 15.41 0.99 13.63
C LEU A 111 14.94 0.66 15.06
N VAL A 112 15.04 -0.58 15.50
CA VAL A 112 14.73 -1.03 16.88
C VAL A 112 15.95 -1.68 17.53
N ASP A 113 17.16 -1.20 17.19
CA ASP A 113 18.47 -1.65 17.71
C ASP A 113 18.73 -3.14 17.50
N GLY A 114 18.08 -3.79 16.53
CA GLY A 114 18.18 -5.22 16.31
C GLY A 114 17.60 -6.09 17.42
N LYS A 115 16.81 -5.53 18.34
CA LYS A 115 16.32 -6.22 19.54
C LYS A 115 15.04 -7.02 19.35
N TYR A 116 14.44 -6.95 18.18
CA TYR A 116 13.20 -7.66 17.85
C TYR A 116 13.37 -8.54 16.62
N ASP A 117 12.69 -9.67 16.60
CA ASP A 117 12.37 -10.34 15.36
C ASP A 117 11.35 -9.49 14.59
N ILE A 118 11.62 -9.18 13.33
CA ILE A 118 10.67 -8.50 12.46
C ILE A 118 9.93 -9.55 11.65
N ILE A 119 8.63 -9.69 11.89
CA ILE A 119 7.81 -10.73 11.26
C ILE A 119 6.75 -10.10 10.38
N GLY A 120 6.83 -10.36 9.07
CA GLY A 120 5.77 -10.08 8.11
C GLY A 120 5.00 -11.35 7.79
N PHE A 121 3.68 -11.27 7.81
CA PHE A 121 2.82 -12.35 7.35
C PHE A 121 1.98 -11.89 6.17
N ASP A 122 1.64 -12.83 5.30
CA ASP A 122 0.69 -12.59 4.23
C ASP A 122 -0.72 -12.85 4.77
N PRO A 123 -1.59 -11.83 4.89
CA PRO A 123 -2.96 -12.05 5.34
C PRO A 123 -3.71 -13.04 4.44
N ARG A 124 -4.86 -13.48 4.88
CA ARG A 124 -5.75 -14.37 4.12
C ARG A 124 -6.01 -13.81 2.73
N GLY A 125 -5.81 -14.63 1.70
CA GLY A 125 -5.98 -14.24 0.30
C GLY A 125 -4.85 -13.39 -0.28
N VAL A 126 -3.74 -13.23 0.43
CA VAL A 126 -2.59 -12.44 -0.01
C VAL A 126 -1.41 -13.36 -0.33
N ASN A 127 -0.81 -13.16 -1.48
CA ASN A 127 0.46 -13.71 -1.96
C ASN A 127 0.61 -15.22 -1.70
N LEU A 128 1.46 -15.66 -0.76
CA LEU A 128 1.76 -17.07 -0.50
C LEU A 128 0.82 -17.75 0.50
N THR A 129 -0.07 -17.00 1.14
CA THR A 129 -1.10 -17.58 2.02
C THR A 129 -2.20 -18.24 1.19
N GLY A 130 -2.52 -19.49 1.53
CA GLY A 130 -3.50 -20.28 0.80
C GLY A 130 -4.58 -20.91 1.68
N PRO A 131 -5.72 -21.35 1.08
CA PRO A 131 -6.07 -21.33 -0.33
C PRO A 131 -6.21 -19.92 -0.92
N TRP A 132 -5.92 -19.79 -2.23
CA TRP A 132 -5.92 -18.51 -2.92
C TRP A 132 -7.35 -17.99 -3.19
N THR A 133 -7.49 -16.65 -3.25
CA THR A 133 -8.77 -15.95 -3.51
C THR A 133 -9.02 -15.62 -4.98
N GLY A 134 -8.18 -16.11 -5.89
CA GLY A 134 -8.28 -15.81 -7.32
C GLY A 134 -9.67 -16.01 -7.88
N CYS A 135 -10.13 -15.02 -8.63
CA CYS A 135 -11.44 -15.00 -9.29
C CYS A 135 -11.41 -15.59 -10.71
N PHE A 136 -10.25 -16.02 -11.16
CA PHE A 136 -10.05 -16.53 -12.51
C PHE A 136 -9.31 -17.88 -12.48
N ASP A 137 -9.49 -18.66 -13.52
CA ASP A 137 -8.90 -19.97 -13.70
C ASP A 137 -7.52 -19.94 -14.39
N THR A 138 -7.07 -18.76 -14.83
CA THR A 138 -5.73 -18.52 -15.42
C THR A 138 -5.21 -17.15 -15.04
N GLU A 139 -3.89 -16.96 -14.98
CA GLU A 139 -3.24 -15.71 -14.66
C GLU A 139 -3.43 -14.61 -15.73
N ALA A 140 -3.58 -15.00 -16.98
CA ALA A 140 -3.79 -14.06 -18.08
C ALA A 140 -5.14 -13.32 -17.99
N LYS A 141 -6.15 -13.90 -17.34
CA LYS A 141 -7.50 -13.30 -17.27
C LYS A 141 -7.58 -12.10 -16.32
N PRO A 142 -7.03 -12.15 -15.08
CA PRO A 142 -6.96 -10.96 -14.23
C PRO A 142 -6.20 -9.82 -14.91
N MET A 143 -5.05 -10.12 -15.50
CA MET A 143 -4.25 -9.12 -16.23
C MET A 143 -5.03 -8.48 -17.36
N TRP A 144 -5.75 -9.27 -18.16
CA TRP A 144 -6.57 -8.75 -19.26
C TRP A 144 -7.68 -7.82 -18.75
N THR A 145 -8.36 -8.22 -17.67
CA THR A 145 -9.43 -7.40 -17.07
C THR A 145 -8.87 -6.08 -16.53
N GLN A 146 -7.70 -6.13 -15.89
CA GLN A 146 -7.02 -4.94 -15.42
C GLN A 146 -6.63 -4.01 -16.57
N LEU A 147 -6.01 -4.53 -17.62
CA LEU A 147 -5.66 -3.73 -18.81
C LEU A 147 -6.87 -3.06 -19.45
N GLN A 148 -8.00 -3.76 -19.53
CA GLN A 148 -9.24 -3.15 -20.02
C GLN A 148 -9.69 -1.97 -19.16
N LEU A 149 -9.62 -2.07 -17.84
CA LEU A 149 -9.93 -0.97 -16.92
C LEU A 149 -8.95 0.19 -17.09
N GLU A 150 -7.65 -0.10 -17.15
CA GLU A 150 -6.60 0.90 -17.28
C GLU A 150 -6.71 1.69 -18.59
N PHE A 151 -6.97 1.01 -19.72
CA PHE A 151 -7.11 1.66 -21.02
C PHE A 151 -8.41 2.47 -21.16
N GLN A 152 -9.43 2.24 -20.31
CA GLN A 152 -10.58 3.14 -20.27
C GLN A 152 -10.19 4.51 -19.67
N GLY A 153 -9.24 4.52 -18.74
CA GLY A 153 -8.92 5.70 -17.95
C GLY A 153 -10.07 6.10 -17.02
N VAL A 154 -10.01 7.31 -16.51
CA VAL A 154 -11.04 7.91 -15.63
C VAL A 154 -11.60 9.19 -16.23
N PRO A 155 -12.83 9.63 -15.85
CA PRO A 155 -13.38 10.91 -16.28
C PRO A 155 -12.43 12.06 -15.92
N TYR A 156 -12.27 13.02 -16.82
CA TYR A 156 -11.54 14.24 -16.56
C TYR A 156 -12.51 15.42 -16.44
N PRO A 157 -12.59 16.12 -15.28
CA PRO A 157 -13.68 17.05 -14.99
C PRO A 157 -13.72 18.29 -15.88
N ARG A 158 -12.63 18.60 -16.57
CA ARG A 158 -12.53 19.76 -17.48
C ARG A 158 -12.83 19.42 -18.95
N SER A 159 -13.16 18.16 -19.25
CA SER A 159 -13.59 17.82 -20.61
C SER A 159 -15.01 18.35 -20.84
N THR A 160 -15.13 19.27 -21.77
CA THR A 160 -16.42 19.86 -22.19
C THR A 160 -17.29 18.91 -23.03
N PHE A 161 -16.78 17.74 -23.34
CA PHE A 161 -17.47 16.71 -24.12
C PHE A 161 -18.17 15.75 -23.18
N GLY A 162 -19.49 15.76 -23.13
CA GLY A 162 -20.38 14.94 -22.29
C GLY A 162 -20.17 13.41 -22.28
N GLY A 163 -18.92 12.96 -22.39
CA GLY A 163 -18.52 11.57 -22.45
C GLY A 163 -18.43 10.86 -21.10
N ASP A 164 -18.43 11.58 -19.98
CA ASP A 164 -18.19 11.01 -18.65
C ASP A 164 -19.16 9.89 -18.29
N GLN A 165 -20.45 10.06 -18.59
CA GLN A 165 -21.47 9.05 -18.29
C GLN A 165 -21.22 7.73 -19.05
N ASN A 166 -20.81 7.79 -20.32
CA ASN A 166 -20.48 6.59 -21.12
C ASN A 166 -19.22 5.91 -20.61
N LEU A 167 -18.22 6.68 -20.22
CA LEU A 167 -16.97 6.15 -19.64
C LEU A 167 -17.26 5.47 -18.31
N VAL A 168 -17.99 6.11 -17.40
CA VAL A 168 -18.37 5.52 -16.11
C VAL A 168 -19.26 4.29 -16.28
N ASN A 169 -20.15 4.26 -17.30
CA ASN A 169 -20.89 3.06 -17.65
C ASN A 169 -19.97 1.88 -18.00
N LYS A 170 -18.94 2.12 -18.83
CA LYS A 170 -17.97 1.07 -19.20
C LYS A 170 -17.16 0.59 -18.01
N ILE A 171 -16.64 1.51 -17.19
CA ILE A 171 -15.92 1.19 -15.95
C ILE A 171 -16.81 0.35 -15.03
N SER A 172 -18.05 0.79 -14.79
CA SER A 172 -19.02 0.07 -13.96
C SER A 172 -19.33 -1.32 -14.50
N ALA A 173 -19.44 -1.47 -15.83
CA ALA A 173 -19.70 -2.76 -16.47
C ALA A 173 -18.49 -3.70 -16.35
N LEU A 174 -17.26 -3.19 -16.48
CA LEU A 174 -16.03 -3.98 -16.28
C LEU A 174 -15.91 -4.47 -14.84
N HIS A 175 -16.15 -3.61 -13.85
CA HIS A 175 -16.19 -4.04 -12.44
C HIS A 175 -17.29 -5.08 -12.19
N ALA A 176 -18.49 -4.89 -12.74
CA ALA A 176 -19.57 -5.87 -12.62
C ALA A 176 -19.21 -7.22 -13.26
N GLY A 177 -18.51 -7.21 -14.42
CA GLY A 177 -18.01 -8.39 -15.08
C GLY A 177 -16.96 -9.12 -14.24
N HIS A 178 -16.03 -8.39 -13.63
CA HIS A 178 -15.05 -8.95 -12.70
C HIS A 178 -15.73 -9.60 -11.49
N ASN A 179 -16.67 -8.89 -10.85
CA ASN A 179 -17.40 -9.40 -9.68
C ASN A 179 -18.23 -10.65 -10.03
N ALA A 180 -18.84 -10.69 -11.22
CA ALA A 180 -19.56 -11.87 -11.71
C ALA A 180 -18.60 -13.06 -11.97
N ALA A 181 -17.37 -12.81 -12.44
CA ALA A 181 -16.36 -13.85 -12.58
C ALA A 181 -15.94 -14.39 -11.20
N CYS A 182 -15.72 -13.52 -10.21
CA CYS A 182 -15.46 -13.94 -8.83
C CYS A 182 -16.58 -14.81 -8.25
N LEU A 183 -17.83 -14.46 -8.53
CA LEU A 183 -18.99 -15.27 -8.08
C LEU A 183 -19.02 -16.64 -8.75
N LYS A 184 -18.58 -16.73 -10.00
CA LYS A 184 -18.64 -17.97 -10.79
C LYS A 184 -17.45 -18.89 -10.58
N TYR A 185 -16.23 -18.33 -10.48
CA TYR A 185 -14.98 -19.07 -10.53
C TYR A 185 -14.17 -18.98 -9.24
N GLY A 186 -14.41 -17.95 -8.42
CA GLY A 186 -13.67 -17.75 -7.20
C GLY A 186 -13.94 -18.78 -6.12
N ASN A 187 -13.01 -18.94 -5.21
CA ASN A 187 -13.21 -19.74 -4.00
C ASN A 187 -14.08 -18.94 -3.01
N ARG A 188 -15.39 -19.18 -3.06
CA ARG A 188 -16.38 -18.47 -2.24
C ARG A 188 -16.04 -18.49 -0.76
N LYS A 189 -15.69 -19.66 -0.21
CA LYS A 189 -15.35 -19.79 1.21
C LYS A 189 -14.16 -18.91 1.60
N MET A 190 -13.15 -18.82 0.73
CA MET A 190 -12.00 -17.93 0.96
C MET A 190 -12.40 -16.46 0.83
N LEU A 191 -13.13 -16.08 -0.21
CA LEU A 191 -13.59 -14.69 -0.43
C LEU A 191 -14.44 -14.17 0.73
N GLU A 192 -15.21 -15.05 1.40
CA GLU A 192 -15.99 -14.73 2.61
C GLU A 192 -15.16 -14.77 3.92
N SER A 193 -13.91 -15.25 3.88
CA SER A 193 -13.04 -15.37 5.07
C SER A 193 -11.88 -14.37 5.14
N THR A 194 -11.72 -13.50 4.12
CA THR A 194 -10.58 -12.56 4.04
C THR A 194 -10.72 -11.32 4.91
N GLY A 195 -11.85 -11.14 5.59
CA GLY A 195 -12.14 -9.94 6.37
C GLY A 195 -11.11 -9.65 7.49
N THR A 196 -10.91 -8.37 7.75
CA THR A 196 -9.94 -7.86 8.75
C THR A 196 -10.17 -8.46 10.15
N ALA A 197 -11.41 -8.70 10.56
CA ALA A 197 -11.69 -9.33 11.87
C ALA A 197 -11.15 -10.76 11.97
N SER A 198 -11.18 -11.53 10.89
CA SER A 198 -10.56 -12.86 10.83
C SER A 198 -9.03 -12.78 10.89
N VAL A 199 -8.43 -11.80 10.21
CA VAL A 199 -6.98 -11.54 10.27
C VAL A 199 -6.52 -11.16 11.67
N VAL A 200 -7.33 -10.41 12.43
CA VAL A 200 -7.05 -10.14 13.85
C VAL A 200 -6.96 -11.44 14.66
N GLN A 201 -7.84 -12.41 14.40
CA GLN A 201 -7.79 -13.71 15.09
C GLN A 201 -6.57 -14.54 14.64
N ASP A 202 -6.17 -14.46 13.37
CA ASP A 202 -4.91 -15.04 12.90
C ASP A 202 -3.71 -14.45 13.68
N MET A 203 -3.67 -13.13 13.85
CA MET A 203 -2.61 -12.48 14.63
C MET A 203 -2.58 -12.95 16.06
N VAL A 204 -3.73 -13.19 16.70
CA VAL A 204 -3.80 -13.80 18.03
C VAL A 204 -3.19 -15.19 18.02
N LYS A 205 -3.53 -16.03 17.04
CA LYS A 205 -2.95 -17.38 16.92
C LYS A 205 -1.44 -17.36 16.66
N ILE A 206 -0.97 -16.40 15.87
CA ILE A 206 0.47 -16.23 15.61
C ILE A 206 1.22 -15.87 16.89
N ILE A 207 0.75 -14.88 17.69
CA ILE A 207 1.43 -14.50 18.94
C ILE A 207 1.39 -15.62 19.99
N GLU A 208 0.28 -16.37 20.08
CA GLU A 208 0.18 -17.57 20.92
C GLU A 208 1.23 -18.62 20.52
N ALA A 209 1.36 -18.92 19.20
CA ALA A 209 2.30 -19.89 18.69
C ALA A 209 3.78 -19.43 18.79
N LEU A 210 4.02 -18.12 18.80
CA LEU A 210 5.34 -17.53 19.07
C LEU A 210 5.71 -17.58 20.58
N GLY A 211 4.75 -17.91 21.47
CA GLY A 211 4.95 -17.87 22.92
C GLY A 211 5.03 -16.45 23.48
N GLU A 212 4.47 -15.47 22.78
CA GLU A 212 4.46 -14.06 23.18
C GLU A 212 3.25 -13.78 24.08
N ASP A 213 3.42 -12.94 25.10
CA ASP A 213 2.37 -12.54 26.05
C ASP A 213 1.48 -11.38 25.53
N GLY A 214 1.69 -10.96 24.30
CA GLY A 214 0.93 -9.93 23.60
C GLY A 214 1.61 -9.44 22.33
N LEU A 215 0.93 -8.56 21.61
CA LEU A 215 1.31 -8.07 20.32
C LEU A 215 2.19 -6.82 20.39
N ASN A 216 3.40 -6.88 19.81
CA ASN A 216 4.06 -5.69 19.31
C ASN A 216 3.76 -5.59 17.81
N TYR A 217 3.33 -4.42 17.34
CA TYR A 217 2.84 -4.25 15.99
C TYR A 217 3.29 -2.91 15.37
N TRP A 218 3.65 -2.95 14.10
CA TRP A 218 3.91 -1.75 13.30
C TRP A 218 3.16 -1.86 11.97
N GLY A 219 2.05 -1.14 11.88
CA GLY A 219 1.16 -1.15 10.72
C GLY A 219 1.22 0.15 9.94
N PHE A 220 1.18 0.03 8.60
CA PHE A 220 1.24 1.13 7.66
C PHE A 220 -0.04 1.21 6.83
N SER A 221 -0.59 2.43 6.58
CA SER A 221 -1.77 2.62 5.72
C SER A 221 -2.95 1.74 6.19
N TYR A 222 -3.51 0.84 5.34
CA TYR A 222 -4.51 -0.14 5.79
C TYR A 222 -4.04 -0.98 7.00
N GLY A 223 -2.74 -1.22 7.15
CA GLY A 223 -2.20 -1.88 8.35
C GLY A 223 -2.57 -1.14 9.65
N THR A 224 -2.90 0.15 9.57
CA THR A 224 -3.41 0.92 10.72
C THR A 224 -4.87 0.60 11.03
N ILE A 225 -5.69 0.27 10.02
CA ILE A 225 -7.04 -0.26 10.19
C ILE A 225 -6.99 -1.62 10.88
N LEU A 226 -6.11 -2.52 10.39
CA LEU A 226 -5.87 -3.83 11.00
C LEU A 226 -5.43 -3.70 12.46
N GLY A 227 -4.44 -2.83 12.75
CA GLY A 227 -3.96 -2.59 14.11
C GLY A 227 -5.02 -1.97 15.02
N ALA A 228 -5.79 -0.98 14.53
CA ALA A 228 -6.89 -0.37 15.27
C ALA A 228 -8.00 -1.40 15.57
N THR A 229 -8.30 -2.27 14.61
CA THR A 229 -9.29 -3.35 14.79
C THR A 229 -8.79 -4.38 15.81
N PHE A 230 -7.50 -4.74 15.75
CA PHE A 230 -6.89 -5.60 16.80
C PHE A 230 -7.01 -4.97 18.17
N ALA A 231 -6.62 -3.70 18.33
CA ALA A 231 -6.69 -2.99 19.59
C ALA A 231 -8.11 -2.88 20.14
N ALA A 232 -9.11 -2.75 19.27
CA ALA A 232 -10.52 -2.70 19.67
C ALA A 232 -11.09 -4.07 20.03
N MET A 233 -10.70 -5.15 19.32
CA MET A 233 -11.16 -6.52 19.59
C MET A 233 -10.41 -7.19 20.76
N ARG A 234 -9.11 -6.95 20.86
CA ARG A 234 -8.21 -7.60 21.82
C ARG A 234 -7.30 -6.59 22.54
N PRO A 235 -7.87 -5.62 23.26
CA PRO A 235 -7.09 -4.62 24.02
C PRO A 235 -6.17 -5.27 25.07
N ASP A 236 -6.57 -6.41 25.60
CA ASP A 236 -5.83 -7.22 26.57
C ASP A 236 -4.47 -7.72 26.03
N LEU A 237 -4.35 -7.91 24.71
CA LEU A 237 -3.14 -8.44 24.07
C LEU A 237 -2.23 -7.36 23.46
N VAL A 238 -2.57 -6.10 23.53
CA VAL A 238 -1.71 -5.03 22.98
C VAL A 238 -0.55 -4.74 23.94
N LYS A 239 0.71 -4.97 23.49
CA LYS A 239 1.94 -4.59 24.20
C LYS A 239 2.47 -3.24 23.76
N ARG A 240 2.85 -3.16 22.48
CA ARG A 240 3.31 -1.94 21.82
C ARG A 240 2.76 -1.89 20.39
N MET A 241 2.21 -0.75 20.03
CA MET A 241 1.62 -0.60 18.71
C MET A 241 1.96 0.76 18.12
N VAL A 242 2.51 0.75 16.92
CA VAL A 242 2.74 1.95 16.09
C VAL A 242 1.87 1.84 14.84
N LEU A 243 1.03 2.83 14.63
CA LEU A 243 0.17 2.96 13.45
C LEU A 243 0.65 4.15 12.64
N ASP A 244 1.28 3.88 11.49
CA ASP A 244 1.96 4.85 10.64
C ASP A 244 1.12 5.15 9.40
N GLY A 245 0.72 6.41 9.24
CA GLY A 245 -0.22 6.78 8.18
C GLY A 245 -1.63 6.29 8.51
N VAL A 246 -2.27 6.89 9.54
CA VAL A 246 -3.52 6.39 10.13
C VAL A 246 -4.71 6.64 9.23
N SER A 247 -5.39 5.58 8.85
CA SER A 247 -6.67 5.60 8.13
C SER A 247 -7.86 5.56 9.09
N ASN A 248 -8.98 6.14 8.68
CA ASN A 248 -10.21 6.14 9.45
C ASN A 248 -10.90 4.76 9.36
N ALA A 249 -10.71 3.92 10.39
CA ALA A 249 -11.28 2.58 10.42
C ALA A 249 -12.82 2.59 10.45
N GLU A 250 -13.43 3.57 11.12
CA GLU A 250 -14.91 3.65 11.20
C GLU A 250 -15.52 3.82 9.80
N SER A 251 -15.09 4.83 9.03
CA SER A 251 -15.60 5.03 7.68
C SER A 251 -15.23 3.88 6.72
N TYR A 252 -14.08 3.22 6.91
CA TYR A 252 -13.68 2.05 6.13
C TYR A 252 -14.71 0.91 6.20
N PHE A 253 -15.20 0.59 7.40
CA PHE A 253 -16.15 -0.49 7.59
C PHE A 253 -17.61 -0.07 7.30
N ASP A 254 -17.96 1.17 7.65
CA ASP A 254 -19.36 1.62 7.59
C ASP A 254 -19.74 2.16 6.21
N ASN A 255 -18.85 2.91 5.56
CA ASN A 255 -19.16 3.60 4.32
C ASN A 255 -17.91 3.85 3.49
N LEU A 256 -17.64 2.97 2.52
CA LEU A 256 -16.50 3.05 1.63
C LEU A 256 -16.38 4.40 0.88
N TRP A 257 -17.51 4.97 0.47
CA TRP A 257 -17.52 6.26 -0.22
C TRP A 257 -17.11 7.41 0.71
N GLN A 258 -17.49 7.33 1.99
CA GLN A 258 -17.01 8.29 2.99
C GLN A 258 -15.53 8.07 3.32
N TRP A 259 -15.10 6.81 3.40
CA TRP A 259 -13.68 6.51 3.57
C TRP A 259 -12.82 7.08 2.42
N GLY A 260 -13.33 7.00 1.20
CA GLY A 260 -12.67 7.63 0.05
C GLY A 260 -12.55 9.15 0.18
N ARG A 261 -13.63 9.83 0.63
CA ARG A 261 -13.59 11.28 0.92
C ARG A 261 -12.59 11.62 2.03
N ASP A 262 -12.66 10.86 3.12
CA ASP A 262 -11.77 11.05 4.27
C ASP A 262 -10.30 10.88 3.84
N GLY A 263 -9.98 9.84 3.08
CA GLY A 263 -8.62 9.53 2.66
C GLY A 263 -8.00 10.63 1.79
N ILE A 264 -8.76 11.15 0.81
CA ILE A 264 -8.18 12.09 -0.17
C ILE A 264 -8.28 13.56 0.22
N LYS A 265 -8.96 13.86 1.33
CA LYS A 265 -9.29 15.22 1.75
C LYS A 265 -8.10 16.18 1.86
N GLU A 266 -6.93 15.67 2.25
CA GLU A 266 -5.73 16.50 2.44
C GLU A 266 -4.68 16.30 1.33
N SER A 267 -4.95 15.46 0.32
CA SER A 267 -4.04 15.24 -0.82
C SER A 267 -3.69 16.53 -1.57
N TYR A 268 -4.58 17.53 -1.55
CA TYR A 268 -4.31 18.85 -2.09
C TYR A 268 -3.10 19.53 -1.42
N LYS A 269 -2.89 19.34 -0.11
CA LYS A 269 -1.73 19.87 0.61
C LYS A 269 -0.44 19.23 0.11
N THR A 270 -0.46 17.89 -0.08
CA THR A 270 0.67 17.14 -0.64
C THR A 270 1.01 17.62 -2.04
N PHE A 271 -0.02 17.79 -2.87
CA PHE A 271 0.13 18.28 -4.22
C PHE A 271 0.71 19.70 -4.25
N THR A 272 0.27 20.57 -3.34
CA THR A 272 0.85 21.90 -3.17
C THR A 272 2.30 21.83 -2.74
N GLY A 273 2.63 20.96 -1.77
CA GLY A 273 4.01 20.73 -1.33
C GLY A 273 4.92 20.21 -2.44
N PHE A 274 4.42 19.30 -3.29
CA PHE A 274 5.14 18.84 -4.48
C PHE A 274 5.57 20.00 -5.38
N LEU A 275 4.67 20.95 -5.67
CA LEU A 275 4.98 22.12 -6.48
C LEU A 275 5.87 23.14 -5.72
N THR A 276 5.61 23.35 -4.43
CA THR A 276 6.35 24.31 -3.60
C THR A 276 7.82 23.91 -3.46
N THR A 277 8.11 22.64 -3.18
CA THR A 277 9.48 22.16 -3.06
C THR A 277 10.28 22.32 -4.36
N CYS A 278 9.63 22.17 -5.52
CA CYS A 278 10.25 22.45 -6.82
C CYS A 278 10.52 23.94 -7.02
N ALA A 279 9.53 24.80 -6.69
CA ALA A 279 9.69 26.26 -6.80
C ALA A 279 10.85 26.77 -5.91
N GLU A 280 10.92 26.28 -4.68
CA GLU A 280 11.99 26.62 -3.71
C GLU A 280 13.37 26.08 -4.13
N ALA A 281 13.43 24.89 -4.73
CA ALA A 281 14.66 24.32 -5.27
C ALA A 281 15.19 25.13 -6.47
N GLY A 282 14.29 25.81 -7.18
CA GLY A 282 14.60 26.68 -8.30
C GLY A 282 15.13 25.95 -9.55
N PRO A 283 15.45 26.70 -10.62
CA PRO A 283 15.82 26.12 -11.91
C PRO A 283 17.13 25.34 -11.89
N LYS A 284 17.97 25.52 -10.87
CA LYS A 284 19.22 24.79 -10.71
C LYS A 284 18.99 23.33 -10.31
N HIS A 285 17.94 23.05 -9.54
CA HIS A 285 17.71 21.73 -8.95
C HIS A 285 16.38 21.09 -9.40
N CYS A 286 15.41 21.89 -9.89
CA CYS A 286 14.14 21.39 -10.40
C CYS A 286 13.93 21.81 -11.86
N ALA A 287 13.81 20.81 -12.76
CA ALA A 287 13.63 21.06 -14.19
C ALA A 287 12.32 21.80 -14.51
N PHE A 288 11.23 21.53 -13.78
CA PHE A 288 9.95 22.18 -14.00
C PHE A 288 9.93 23.63 -13.47
N ALA A 289 10.92 24.05 -12.66
CA ALA A 289 11.11 25.44 -12.27
C ALA A 289 11.86 26.28 -13.33
N ILE A 290 12.31 25.69 -14.43
CA ILE A 290 12.85 26.42 -15.59
C ILE A 290 11.65 27.00 -16.36
N PRO A 291 11.62 28.35 -16.62
CA PRO A 291 10.56 28.94 -17.41
C PRO A 291 10.51 28.36 -18.84
N PRO A 292 9.33 28.06 -19.40
CA PRO A 292 9.22 27.46 -20.73
C PRO A 292 9.73 28.38 -21.86
N ASP A 293 9.72 29.70 -21.66
CA ASP A 293 10.25 30.73 -22.56
C ASP A 293 11.73 31.05 -22.32
N ASN A 294 12.41 30.30 -21.46
CA ASN A 294 13.79 30.54 -21.02
C ASN A 294 14.03 31.96 -20.43
N SER A 295 12.99 32.63 -19.97
CA SER A 295 13.11 33.90 -19.28
C SER A 295 13.78 33.75 -17.91
N ASN A 296 14.19 34.87 -17.29
CA ASN A 296 14.74 34.89 -15.93
C ASN A 296 13.66 35.03 -14.85
N VAL A 297 12.39 34.73 -15.18
CA VAL A 297 11.27 34.86 -14.23
C VAL A 297 11.32 33.74 -13.20
N VAL A 298 11.46 34.09 -11.93
CA VAL A 298 11.42 33.12 -10.84
C VAL A 298 10.05 32.45 -10.81
N GLN A 299 10.06 31.11 -10.89
CA GLN A 299 8.84 30.32 -10.85
C GLN A 299 8.37 30.15 -9.40
N THR A 300 7.17 30.62 -9.12
CA THR A 300 6.48 30.39 -7.83
C THR A 300 5.63 29.13 -7.89
N THR A 301 5.17 28.63 -6.74
CA THR A 301 4.21 27.54 -6.66
C THR A 301 2.98 27.76 -7.54
N GLU A 302 2.48 29.00 -7.58
CA GLU A 302 1.32 29.36 -8.40
C GLU A 302 1.63 29.33 -9.91
N HIS A 303 2.84 29.74 -10.32
CA HIS A 303 3.27 29.63 -11.71
C HIS A 303 3.34 28.16 -12.11
N LEU A 304 3.93 27.28 -11.29
CA LEU A 304 4.02 25.86 -11.58
C LEU A 304 2.63 25.20 -11.62
N ARG A 305 1.71 25.62 -10.76
CA ARG A 305 0.33 25.15 -10.77
C ARG A 305 -0.37 25.48 -12.08
N LYS A 306 -0.30 26.73 -12.51
CA LYS A 306 -0.90 27.16 -13.79
C LYS A 306 -0.33 26.41 -14.98
N ARG A 307 0.99 26.15 -14.97
CA ARG A 307 1.63 25.36 -16.03
C ARG A 307 1.10 23.93 -16.04
N LEU A 308 0.98 23.29 -14.87
CA LEU A 308 0.44 21.95 -14.79
C LEU A 308 -1.05 21.90 -15.19
N ASP A 309 -1.85 22.89 -14.78
CA ASP A 309 -3.24 23.02 -15.24
C ASP A 309 -3.33 23.16 -16.78
N ASN A 310 -2.41 23.91 -17.40
CA ASN A 310 -2.32 24.03 -18.86
C ASN A 310 -1.93 22.70 -19.52
N ILE A 311 -1.00 21.94 -18.93
CA ILE A 311 -0.65 20.60 -19.42
C ILE A 311 -1.89 19.71 -19.42
N PHE A 312 -2.63 19.67 -18.33
CA PHE A 312 -3.88 18.90 -18.26
C PHE A 312 -4.91 19.33 -19.29
N ALA A 313 -5.10 20.63 -19.49
CA ALA A 313 -6.03 21.14 -20.50
C ALA A 313 -5.61 20.72 -21.91
N GLN A 314 -4.33 20.89 -22.26
CA GLN A 314 -3.81 20.52 -23.58
C GLN A 314 -3.92 19.02 -23.87
N ILE A 315 -3.53 18.17 -22.89
CA ILE A 315 -3.61 16.72 -23.05
C ILE A 315 -5.07 16.25 -23.05
N GLY A 316 -5.95 16.91 -22.30
CA GLY A 316 -7.38 16.61 -22.29
C GLY A 316 -8.05 16.88 -23.65
N GLU A 317 -7.61 17.90 -24.39
CA GLU A 317 -8.06 18.19 -25.75
C GLU A 317 -7.36 17.33 -26.80
N ARG A 318 -6.05 17.10 -26.63
CA ARG A 318 -5.20 16.37 -27.56
C ARG A 318 -4.24 15.47 -26.82
N PRO A 319 -4.56 14.18 -26.62
CA PRO A 319 -3.63 13.21 -26.07
C PRO A 319 -2.30 13.21 -26.84
N ILE A 320 -1.19 13.03 -26.12
CA ILE A 320 0.13 12.98 -26.73
C ILE A 320 0.32 11.60 -27.37
N VAL A 321 0.64 11.58 -28.66
CA VAL A 321 1.00 10.35 -29.38
C VAL A 321 2.45 10.00 -29.04
N VAL A 322 2.66 8.83 -28.45
CA VAL A 322 3.98 8.26 -28.20
C VAL A 322 4.29 7.25 -29.30
N VAL A 323 5.39 7.47 -30.02
CA VAL A 323 5.79 6.63 -31.16
C VAL A 323 6.91 5.67 -30.76
N ASP A 324 7.97 6.17 -30.14
CA ASP A 324 9.22 5.45 -29.88
C ASP A 324 9.34 5.03 -28.40
N SER A 325 8.40 4.21 -27.93
CA SER A 325 8.49 3.62 -26.58
C SER A 325 8.98 2.17 -26.66
N PRO A 326 9.82 1.71 -25.72
CA PRO A 326 10.25 0.31 -25.62
C PRO A 326 9.09 -0.70 -25.52
N ILE A 327 7.93 -0.24 -25.03
CA ILE A 327 6.71 -1.06 -24.91
C ILE A 327 5.78 -0.93 -26.13
N GLY A 328 6.21 -0.20 -27.17
CA GLY A 328 5.42 0.08 -28.37
C GLY A 328 4.74 1.45 -28.37
N PRO A 329 4.12 1.83 -29.50
CA PRO A 329 3.44 3.12 -29.63
C PRO A 329 2.14 3.16 -28.81
N GLY A 330 1.73 4.37 -28.42
CA GLY A 330 0.49 4.55 -27.69
C GLY A 330 0.09 6.01 -27.50
N LEU A 331 -0.84 6.23 -26.58
CA LEU A 331 -1.35 7.55 -26.22
C LEU A 331 -1.05 7.82 -24.74
N PHE A 332 -0.65 9.04 -24.45
CA PHE A 332 -0.58 9.56 -23.08
C PHE A 332 -1.70 10.57 -22.87
N THR A 333 -2.62 10.26 -21.98
CA THR A 333 -3.86 10.98 -21.73
C THR A 333 -3.83 11.78 -20.43
N ALA A 334 -4.82 12.64 -20.19
CA ALA A 334 -4.99 13.31 -18.92
C ALA A 334 -5.22 12.32 -17.75
N SER A 335 -5.89 11.21 -18.00
CA SER A 335 -6.06 10.12 -17.03
C SER A 335 -4.73 9.47 -16.66
N ASP A 336 -3.84 9.27 -17.64
CA ASP A 336 -2.50 8.73 -17.42
C ASP A 336 -1.65 9.68 -16.57
N LEU A 337 -1.74 10.98 -16.85
CA LEU A 337 -1.06 11.99 -16.02
C LEU A 337 -1.59 12.01 -14.59
N GLN A 338 -2.92 11.91 -14.38
CA GLN A 338 -3.50 11.82 -13.04
C GLN A 338 -3.01 10.58 -12.30
N LYS A 339 -2.96 9.42 -12.98
CA LYS A 339 -2.48 8.17 -12.41
C LYS A 339 -1.00 8.27 -12.04
N LEU A 340 -0.16 8.81 -12.93
CA LEU A 340 1.25 9.07 -12.64
C LEU A 340 1.41 9.96 -11.41
N LEU A 341 0.64 11.05 -11.32
CA LEU A 341 0.70 11.97 -10.19
C LEU A 341 0.21 11.34 -8.89
N LEU A 342 -0.84 10.51 -8.92
CA LEU A 342 -1.25 9.77 -7.74
C LEU A 342 -0.09 8.95 -7.18
N GLY A 343 0.59 8.14 -8.01
CA GLY A 343 1.77 7.38 -7.61
C GLY A 343 2.94 8.24 -7.11
N VAL A 344 3.16 9.39 -7.75
CA VAL A 344 4.19 10.37 -7.35
C VAL A 344 3.92 10.94 -5.96
N LEU A 345 2.65 11.21 -5.61
CA LEU A 345 2.30 11.77 -4.31
C LEU A 345 2.62 10.81 -3.15
N TYR A 346 2.63 9.50 -3.38
CA TYR A 346 3.02 8.50 -2.36
C TYR A 346 4.54 8.42 -2.14
N ALA A 347 5.37 8.95 -3.04
CA ALA A 347 6.80 8.70 -3.04
C ALA A 347 7.65 9.96 -3.26
N PRO A 348 7.89 10.77 -2.23
CA PRO A 348 8.67 12.02 -2.34
C PRO A 348 10.06 11.84 -2.97
N VAL A 349 10.65 10.66 -2.80
CA VAL A 349 11.95 10.31 -3.40
C VAL A 349 11.98 10.40 -4.94
N VAL A 350 10.80 10.29 -5.60
CA VAL A 350 10.70 10.41 -7.07
C VAL A 350 10.30 11.81 -7.55
N TRP A 351 10.03 12.74 -6.65
CA TRP A 351 9.50 14.06 -7.01
C TRP A 351 10.39 14.83 -7.98
N ASN A 352 11.70 14.79 -7.77
CA ASN A 352 12.63 15.43 -8.70
C ASN A 352 12.53 14.81 -10.12
N GLY A 353 12.48 13.48 -10.22
CA GLY A 353 12.26 12.78 -11.49
C GLY A 353 10.90 13.11 -12.12
N ALA A 354 9.84 13.16 -11.32
CA ALA A 354 8.50 13.51 -11.79
C ALA A 354 8.45 14.95 -12.34
N MET A 355 9.15 15.89 -11.73
CA MET A 355 9.27 17.26 -12.24
C MET A 355 10.04 17.33 -13.57
N GLN A 356 11.01 16.43 -13.79
CA GLN A 356 11.66 16.30 -15.10
C GLN A 356 10.67 15.77 -16.16
N LEU A 357 9.88 14.75 -15.80
CA LEU A 357 8.83 14.22 -16.69
C LEU A 357 7.79 15.29 -17.02
N LEU A 358 7.33 16.08 -16.05
CA LEU A 358 6.39 17.17 -16.33
C LEU A 358 6.96 18.22 -17.29
N ALA A 359 8.24 18.56 -17.15
CA ALA A 359 8.90 19.50 -18.07
C ALA A 359 9.03 18.95 -19.49
N MET A 360 9.12 17.64 -19.68
CA MET A 360 9.11 16.97 -20.98
C MET A 360 7.69 16.92 -21.56
N VAL A 361 6.72 16.51 -20.75
CA VAL A 361 5.30 16.44 -21.13
C VAL A 361 4.77 17.80 -21.56
N GLU A 362 5.17 18.90 -20.89
CA GLU A 362 4.84 20.28 -21.29
C GLU A 362 5.32 20.61 -22.70
N LYS A 363 6.43 20.00 -23.14
CA LYS A 363 6.97 20.17 -24.50
C LYS A 363 6.40 19.18 -25.53
N GLY A 364 5.42 18.37 -25.13
CA GLY A 364 4.77 17.38 -25.98
C GLY A 364 5.49 16.03 -26.04
N ASP A 365 6.52 15.80 -25.21
CA ASP A 365 7.19 14.50 -25.11
C ASP A 365 6.76 13.76 -23.85
N ALA A 366 5.93 12.75 -24.02
CA ALA A 366 5.47 11.87 -22.94
C ALA A 366 6.11 10.47 -22.98
N THR A 367 7.14 10.24 -23.79
CA THR A 367 7.72 8.91 -24.03
C THR A 367 8.15 8.22 -22.74
N ILE A 368 8.89 8.93 -21.87
CA ILE A 368 9.36 8.35 -20.61
C ILE A 368 8.19 8.20 -19.62
N ALA A 369 7.27 9.17 -19.53
CA ALA A 369 6.11 9.09 -18.64
C ALA A 369 5.19 7.92 -19.02
N TYR A 370 4.91 7.74 -20.29
CA TYR A 370 4.15 6.61 -20.84
C TYR A 370 4.85 5.28 -20.55
N THR A 371 6.14 5.19 -20.87
CA THR A 371 6.92 3.97 -20.63
C THR A 371 6.92 3.59 -19.15
N ALA A 372 7.18 4.55 -18.26
CA ALA A 372 7.20 4.31 -16.80
C ALA A 372 5.85 3.82 -16.30
N LEU A 373 4.75 4.46 -16.72
CA LEU A 373 3.41 4.11 -16.29
C LEU A 373 3.00 2.71 -16.75
N TYR A 374 3.18 2.41 -18.02
CA TYR A 374 2.68 1.16 -18.61
C TYR A 374 3.64 -0.02 -18.44
N THR A 375 4.95 0.19 -18.30
CA THR A 375 5.87 -0.88 -17.92
C THR A 375 5.58 -1.38 -16.51
N LEU A 376 5.24 -0.47 -15.59
CA LEU A 376 4.84 -0.85 -14.23
C LEU A 376 3.52 -1.61 -14.21
N LEU A 377 2.54 -1.21 -15.04
CA LEU A 377 1.23 -1.84 -15.13
C LEU A 377 1.29 -3.19 -15.86
N LEU A 378 2.03 -3.23 -16.94
CA LEU A 378 2.10 -4.41 -17.78
C LEU A 378 2.92 -5.52 -17.13
N ASN A 379 3.90 -5.14 -16.27
CA ASN A 379 4.84 -6.03 -15.59
C ASN A 379 4.92 -7.43 -16.26
N VAL A 380 4.84 -7.38 -17.62
CA VAL A 380 4.83 -8.55 -18.49
C VAL A 380 6.28 -8.96 -18.55
N ASP A 381 6.68 -9.72 -17.56
CA ASP A 381 7.89 -10.49 -17.69
C ASP A 381 7.59 -11.51 -18.79
N HIS A 382 8.19 -11.32 -19.95
CA HIS A 382 8.10 -12.28 -21.06
C HIS A 382 9.00 -13.49 -20.82
N GLU A 383 9.73 -13.48 -19.70
CA GLU A 383 10.52 -14.62 -19.26
C GLU A 383 9.58 -15.74 -18.79
N PRO A 384 9.92 -17.00 -19.06
CA PRO A 384 9.20 -18.14 -18.51
C PRO A 384 9.13 -18.03 -16.98
N TYR A 385 7.98 -18.38 -16.40
CA TYR A 385 7.83 -18.41 -14.95
C TYR A 385 9.03 -19.09 -14.26
N ASP A 386 9.63 -18.39 -13.31
CA ASP A 386 10.62 -19.03 -12.46
C ASP A 386 9.95 -20.22 -11.75
N LYS A 387 10.59 -21.38 -11.83
CA LYS A 387 10.10 -22.60 -11.16
C LYS A 387 10.10 -22.46 -9.65
N ASN A 388 10.94 -21.56 -9.12
CA ASN A 388 10.99 -21.23 -7.71
C ASN A 388 9.82 -20.30 -7.35
N VAL A 389 8.91 -20.79 -6.52
CA VAL A 389 7.70 -20.06 -6.09
C VAL A 389 8.02 -18.75 -5.37
N PHE A 390 9.15 -18.67 -4.66
CA PHE A 390 9.59 -17.45 -3.97
C PHE A 390 10.05 -16.39 -4.95
N ASN A 391 10.86 -16.76 -5.95
CA ASN A 391 11.28 -15.82 -7.00
C ASN A 391 10.07 -15.34 -7.81
N ARG A 392 9.15 -16.25 -8.14
CA ARG A 392 7.91 -15.93 -8.83
C ARG A 392 7.03 -14.98 -8.01
N SER A 393 6.89 -15.20 -6.71
CA SER A 393 6.18 -14.30 -5.80
C SER A 393 6.79 -12.89 -5.76
N MET A 394 8.11 -12.77 -5.88
CA MET A 394 8.79 -11.48 -5.97
C MET A 394 8.61 -10.80 -7.33
N GLN A 395 8.47 -11.56 -8.41
CA GLN A 395 8.30 -11.05 -9.78
C GLN A 395 6.86 -10.66 -10.09
N HIS A 396 5.90 -11.42 -9.60
CA HIS A 396 4.49 -11.32 -9.96
C HIS A 396 3.61 -11.02 -8.74
N GLN A 397 3.38 -9.75 -8.47
CA GLN A 397 2.34 -9.31 -7.52
C GLN A 397 0.94 -9.35 -8.15
N LEU A 398 0.69 -10.31 -9.04
CA LEU A 398 -0.52 -10.38 -9.87
C LEU A 398 -1.82 -10.54 -9.06
N ALA A 399 -1.72 -11.05 -7.84
CA ALA A 399 -2.87 -11.21 -6.96
C ALA A 399 -3.22 -9.94 -6.17
N SER A 400 -2.45 -8.85 -6.25
CA SER A 400 -2.60 -7.73 -5.33
C SER A 400 -3.95 -7.02 -5.48
N ARG A 401 -4.44 -6.82 -6.72
CA ARG A 401 -5.76 -6.20 -6.95
C ARG A 401 -6.91 -7.10 -6.52
N GLU A 402 -6.85 -8.40 -6.79
CA GLU A 402 -7.86 -9.36 -6.33
C GLU A 402 -7.80 -9.50 -4.81
N SER A 403 -6.62 -9.51 -4.21
CA SER A 403 -6.43 -9.49 -2.77
C SER A 403 -6.98 -8.22 -2.15
N LEU A 404 -6.71 -7.05 -2.73
CA LEU A 404 -7.30 -5.79 -2.28
C LEU A 404 -8.83 -5.85 -2.33
N ASN A 405 -9.38 -6.19 -3.47
CA ASN A 405 -10.83 -6.21 -3.67
C ASN A 405 -11.50 -7.22 -2.72
N SER A 406 -10.92 -8.41 -2.52
CA SER A 406 -11.47 -9.43 -1.64
C SER A 406 -11.51 -8.99 -0.17
N ILE A 407 -10.53 -8.20 0.28
CA ILE A 407 -10.46 -7.71 1.65
C ILE A 407 -11.33 -6.45 1.80
N LEU A 408 -11.05 -5.41 1.00
CA LEU A 408 -11.74 -4.13 1.07
C LEU A 408 -13.25 -4.28 0.91
N CYS A 409 -13.68 -5.01 -0.13
CA CYS A 409 -15.08 -5.14 -0.45
C CYS A 409 -15.83 -6.11 0.46
N ALA A 410 -15.13 -7.07 1.11
CA ALA A 410 -15.74 -7.95 2.10
C ALA A 410 -15.91 -7.28 3.47
N ASP A 411 -15.01 -6.38 3.82
CA ASP A 411 -15.03 -5.65 5.09
C ASP A 411 -16.10 -4.53 5.11
N THR A 412 -16.21 -3.78 4.01
CA THR A 412 -17.10 -2.62 3.94
C THR A 412 -18.57 -3.02 3.82
N ALA A 413 -19.48 -2.09 4.14
CA ALA A 413 -20.89 -2.30 3.90
C ALA A 413 -21.17 -2.45 2.39
N VAL A 414 -22.14 -3.31 2.03
CA VAL A 414 -22.51 -3.56 0.63
C VAL A 414 -22.82 -2.27 -0.09
N THR A 415 -22.14 -2.04 -1.20
CA THR A 415 -22.43 -0.91 -2.08
C THR A 415 -23.12 -1.40 -3.34
N ASN A 416 -24.26 -0.79 -3.67
CA ASN A 416 -25.00 -1.05 -4.91
C ASN A 416 -25.55 0.27 -5.41
N VAL A 417 -24.66 1.14 -5.87
CA VAL A 417 -25.04 2.46 -6.35
C VAL A 417 -25.32 2.47 -7.84
N SER A 418 -26.18 3.39 -8.28
CA SER A 418 -26.43 3.61 -9.70
C SER A 418 -25.21 4.21 -10.40
N VAL A 419 -25.13 4.06 -11.72
CA VAL A 419 -24.05 4.68 -12.51
C VAL A 419 -24.07 6.21 -12.36
N SER A 420 -25.23 6.84 -12.25
CA SER A 420 -25.32 8.28 -12.04
C SER A 420 -24.74 8.70 -10.68
N THR A 421 -25.00 7.94 -9.62
CA THR A 421 -24.41 8.16 -8.29
C THR A 421 -22.88 8.01 -8.36
N TYR A 422 -22.38 6.98 -9.05
CA TYR A 422 -20.95 6.76 -9.22
C TYR A 422 -20.30 7.87 -10.06
N THR A 423 -20.96 8.35 -11.13
CA THR A 423 -20.50 9.50 -11.92
C THR A 423 -20.37 10.76 -11.06
N ASN A 424 -21.35 11.02 -10.19
CA ASN A 424 -21.29 12.15 -9.28
C ASN A 424 -20.16 12.02 -8.27
N TYR A 425 -19.85 10.80 -7.82
CA TYR A 425 -18.73 10.54 -6.92
C TYR A 425 -17.38 10.83 -7.57
N PHE A 426 -17.18 10.47 -8.83
CA PHE A 426 -15.99 10.86 -9.59
C PHE A 426 -15.80 12.39 -9.60
N ARG A 427 -16.87 13.14 -9.89
CA ARG A 427 -16.84 14.61 -9.90
C ARG A 427 -16.50 15.17 -8.52
N GLU A 428 -17.19 14.67 -7.50
CA GLU A 428 -16.97 15.09 -6.12
C GLU A 428 -15.51 14.90 -5.68
N LEU A 429 -14.93 13.73 -5.93
CA LEU A 429 -13.52 13.49 -5.56
C LEU A 429 -12.54 14.32 -6.41
N GLY A 430 -12.86 14.55 -7.68
CA GLY A 430 -12.11 15.45 -8.55
C GLY A 430 -12.12 16.91 -8.07
N ASP A 431 -13.23 17.36 -7.48
CA ASP A 431 -13.33 18.69 -6.85
C ASP A 431 -12.48 18.78 -5.56
N ILE A 432 -12.31 17.66 -4.84
CA ILE A 432 -11.50 17.59 -3.61
C ILE A 432 -10.01 17.54 -3.95
N SER A 433 -9.62 16.81 -5.00
CA SER A 433 -8.23 16.49 -5.30
C SER A 433 -7.95 16.40 -6.80
N PRO A 434 -6.78 16.89 -7.28
CA PRO A 434 -6.36 16.73 -8.67
C PRO A 434 -6.23 15.27 -9.15
N VAL A 435 -6.23 14.31 -8.22
CA VAL A 435 -6.13 12.86 -8.48
C VAL A 435 -7.35 12.09 -7.93
N GLY A 436 -8.43 12.82 -7.62
CA GLY A 436 -9.62 12.26 -6.95
C GLY A 436 -10.35 11.22 -7.78
N GLU A 437 -10.37 11.38 -9.10
CA GLU A 437 -11.03 10.44 -9.99
C GLU A 437 -10.31 9.08 -10.02
N GLN A 438 -9.00 9.06 -9.92
CA GLN A 438 -8.25 7.80 -9.79
C GLN A 438 -8.63 7.07 -8.50
N TRP A 439 -8.79 7.81 -7.40
CA TRP A 439 -9.21 7.24 -6.13
C TRP A 439 -10.65 6.69 -6.19
N ALA A 440 -11.57 7.43 -6.83
CA ALA A 440 -12.93 6.95 -7.09
C ALA A 440 -12.95 5.66 -7.93
N HIS A 441 -12.04 5.54 -8.91
CA HIS A 441 -11.90 4.35 -9.75
C HIS A 441 -11.51 3.11 -8.94
N ILE A 442 -10.53 3.23 -8.05
CA ILE A 442 -10.10 2.14 -7.17
C ILE A 442 -11.28 1.63 -6.33
N LEU A 443 -12.00 2.54 -5.67
CA LEU A 443 -13.12 2.19 -4.78
C LEU A 443 -14.35 1.63 -5.50
N GLY A 444 -14.48 1.93 -6.79
CA GLY A 444 -15.56 1.42 -7.64
C GLY A 444 -15.60 -0.09 -7.80
N ALA A 445 -14.48 -0.77 -7.55
CA ALA A 445 -14.40 -2.23 -7.61
C ALA A 445 -15.38 -2.92 -6.65
N CYS A 446 -15.69 -2.28 -5.52
CA CYS A 446 -16.64 -2.82 -4.53
C CYS A 446 -18.11 -2.64 -4.90
N ASN A 447 -18.42 -1.86 -5.94
CA ASN A 447 -19.81 -1.70 -6.36
C ASN A 447 -20.35 -3.03 -6.88
N ARG A 448 -21.40 -3.54 -6.24
CA ARG A 448 -22.01 -4.86 -6.53
C ARG A 448 -21.10 -6.06 -6.19
N TRP A 449 -20.15 -5.91 -5.28
CA TRP A 449 -19.42 -7.05 -4.75
C TRP A 449 -20.36 -7.99 -4.01
N SER A 450 -20.25 -9.30 -4.29
CA SER A 450 -21.25 -10.30 -3.86
C SER A 450 -20.86 -11.04 -2.57
N PHE A 451 -19.69 -10.77 -2.02
CA PHE A 451 -19.16 -11.49 -0.86
C PHE A 451 -19.02 -10.52 0.32
N GLN A 452 -19.57 -10.92 1.46
CA GLN A 452 -19.32 -10.26 2.73
C GLN A 452 -18.45 -11.15 3.59
N ALA A 453 -17.57 -10.56 4.38
CA ALA A 453 -16.78 -11.33 5.34
C ALA A 453 -17.69 -12.00 6.38
N ASN A 454 -17.45 -13.30 6.63
CA ASN A 454 -18.16 -14.06 7.66
C ASN A 454 -18.05 -13.42 9.03
N GLN A 455 -16.91 -12.80 9.30
CA GLN A 455 -16.64 -12.09 10.53
C GLN A 455 -16.27 -10.65 10.19
N ARG A 456 -17.08 -9.72 10.70
CA ARG A 456 -16.87 -8.28 10.55
C ARG A 456 -16.87 -7.62 11.91
N TYR A 457 -16.00 -6.63 12.08
CA TYR A 457 -16.01 -5.76 13.22
C TYR A 457 -16.67 -4.42 12.81
N SER A 458 -17.65 -3.98 13.58
CA SER A 458 -18.40 -2.74 13.31
C SER A 458 -18.21 -1.68 14.40
N GLY A 459 -17.12 -1.81 15.18
CA GLY A 459 -16.85 -0.89 16.28
C GLY A 459 -17.43 -1.36 17.64
N PRO A 460 -17.32 -0.56 18.68
CA PRO A 460 -16.69 0.76 18.65
C PRO A 460 -15.17 0.71 18.55
N TRP A 461 -14.55 1.70 17.90
CA TRP A 461 -13.09 1.92 17.95
C TRP A 461 -12.75 2.75 19.18
N SER A 462 -12.91 2.11 20.34
CA SER A 462 -12.63 2.70 21.65
C SER A 462 -12.27 1.58 22.62
N THR A 463 -11.54 1.92 23.67
CA THR A 463 -11.24 1.00 24.76
C THR A 463 -11.82 1.53 26.05
N LYS A 464 -12.78 0.80 26.62
CA LYS A 464 -13.40 1.17 27.91
C LYS A 464 -12.48 0.99 29.10
N ASP A 465 -11.48 0.10 28.99
CA ASP A 465 -10.65 -0.37 30.12
C ASP A 465 -9.14 -0.10 29.95
N GLY A 466 -8.79 0.88 29.11
CA GLY A 466 -7.42 1.38 28.99
C GLY A 466 -6.44 0.43 28.29
N LEU A 467 -6.06 0.78 27.04
CA LEU A 467 -4.86 0.24 26.39
C LEU A 467 -3.61 0.80 27.05
N LYS A 468 -2.54 0.02 27.07
CA LYS A 468 -1.19 0.60 27.18
C LYS A 468 -0.99 1.51 25.97
N LYS A 469 -0.53 2.75 26.19
CA LYS A 469 -0.47 3.82 25.18
C LYS A 469 0.13 3.37 23.84
N THR A 470 -0.56 3.69 22.76
CA THR A 470 -0.14 3.48 21.37
C THR A 470 0.29 4.80 20.72
N SER A 471 1.14 4.76 19.68
CA SER A 471 1.54 5.95 18.91
C SER A 471 0.85 5.97 17.57
N LEU A 472 0.23 7.09 17.19
CA LEU A 472 -0.52 7.28 15.94
C LEU A 472 0.06 8.42 15.12
N ASP A 473 0.03 8.34 13.78
CA ASP A 473 0.51 9.39 12.88
C ASP A 473 -0.28 9.53 11.56
N ALA A 474 -0.03 10.63 10.80
CA ALA A 474 -0.81 11.06 9.64
C ALA A 474 0.01 11.27 8.35
N ASP A 475 -0.63 11.11 7.20
CA ASP A 475 -0.11 10.99 5.83
C ASP A 475 -1.11 11.60 4.79
N PRO A 476 -0.74 11.88 3.52
CA PRO A 476 -1.58 12.56 2.53
C PRO A 476 -2.82 11.80 2.05
N VAL A 477 -2.82 10.48 2.06
CA VAL A 477 -4.02 9.64 1.80
C VAL A 477 -4.58 9.06 3.09
N THR A 478 -3.86 9.24 4.20
CA THR A 478 -4.25 8.95 5.57
C THR A 478 -4.10 10.24 6.37
N PRO A 479 -5.02 11.20 6.20
CA PRO A 479 -4.84 12.58 6.66
C PRO A 479 -4.80 12.69 8.18
N LEU A 480 -4.17 13.75 8.69
CA LEU A 480 -4.09 14.05 10.12
C LEU A 480 -5.46 14.02 10.81
N SER A 481 -6.52 14.42 10.11
CA SER A 481 -7.89 14.35 10.62
C SER A 481 -8.34 12.92 10.95
N SER A 482 -7.90 11.92 10.17
CA SER A 482 -8.16 10.50 10.47
C SER A 482 -7.39 10.05 11.72
N ALA A 483 -6.12 10.42 11.86
CA ALA A 483 -5.32 10.12 13.05
C ALA A 483 -5.89 10.76 14.30
N LEU A 484 -6.30 12.03 14.23
CA LEU A 484 -6.98 12.73 15.32
C LEU A 484 -8.28 12.04 15.72
N LYS A 485 -9.10 11.62 14.75
CA LYS A 485 -10.35 10.90 15.01
C LYS A 485 -10.09 9.57 15.70
N MET A 486 -9.19 8.75 15.17
CA MET A 486 -8.86 7.45 15.75
C MET A 486 -8.24 7.58 17.14
N SER A 487 -7.28 8.51 17.30
CA SER A 487 -6.67 8.79 18.60
C SER A 487 -7.69 9.24 19.66
N SER A 488 -8.63 10.13 19.29
CA SER A 488 -9.69 10.56 20.20
C SER A 488 -10.69 9.45 20.53
N GLY A 489 -10.98 8.56 19.58
CA GLY A 489 -11.85 7.40 19.79
C GLY A 489 -11.29 6.42 20.82
N PHE A 490 -10.00 6.11 20.75
CA PHE A 490 -9.31 5.27 21.75
C PHE A 490 -9.04 6.01 23.07
N GLY A 491 -9.02 7.34 23.05
CA GLY A 491 -8.77 8.20 24.20
C GLY A 491 -7.28 8.43 24.50
N LEU A 492 -6.98 9.59 25.09
CA LEU A 492 -5.60 10.03 25.36
C LEU A 492 -4.84 9.11 26.33
N GLU A 493 -5.56 8.36 27.16
CA GLU A 493 -4.96 7.36 28.05
C GLU A 493 -4.41 6.15 27.29
N SER A 494 -4.99 5.85 26.12
CA SER A 494 -4.66 4.68 25.31
C SER A 494 -3.84 5.02 24.09
N ALA A 495 -4.02 6.20 23.50
CA ALA A 495 -3.39 6.59 22.23
C ALA A 495 -2.67 7.94 22.34
N THR A 496 -1.47 8.01 21.79
CA THR A 496 -0.65 9.23 21.72
C THR A 496 -0.38 9.56 20.26
N LEU A 497 -0.55 10.82 19.90
CA LEU A 497 -0.29 11.31 18.56
C LEU A 497 1.12 11.87 18.44
N LEU A 498 1.89 11.36 17.50
CA LEU A 498 3.17 11.90 17.04
C LEU A 498 2.96 12.43 15.62
N ILE A 499 3.24 13.72 15.39
CA ILE A 499 3.00 14.40 14.12
C ILE A 499 4.34 14.68 13.45
N GLN A 500 4.56 14.12 12.26
CA GLN A 500 5.69 14.52 11.43
C GLN A 500 5.25 15.65 10.49
N GLN A 501 5.98 16.76 10.54
CA GLN A 501 5.78 17.84 9.59
C GLN A 501 6.09 17.38 8.18
N GLY A 502 5.24 17.75 7.25
CA GLY A 502 5.39 17.39 5.85
C GLY A 502 4.06 16.95 5.29
N VAL A 503 4.06 16.72 4.00
CA VAL A 503 2.89 16.35 3.24
C VAL A 503 2.99 14.88 2.82
N PHE A 504 3.64 14.02 3.66
CA PHE A 504 4.08 12.67 3.26
C PHE A 504 3.93 11.63 4.37
N PRO A 505 3.84 10.32 3.99
CA PRO A 505 4.00 9.23 4.93
C PRO A 505 5.32 9.34 5.71
N ARG A 506 5.31 9.07 6.98
CA ARG A 506 6.46 9.13 7.88
C ARG A 506 7.69 8.42 7.33
N THR A 507 7.50 7.18 6.91
CA THR A 507 8.57 6.32 6.38
C THR A 507 9.07 6.75 5.00
N ALA A 508 8.30 7.55 4.24
CA ALA A 508 8.69 8.02 2.92
C ALA A 508 9.60 9.27 2.97
N HIS A 509 9.60 10.02 4.10
CA HIS A 509 10.47 11.18 4.29
C HIS A 509 11.26 11.03 5.60
N PRO A 510 12.58 10.82 5.57
CA PRO A 510 13.39 10.57 6.75
C PRO A 510 13.29 11.68 7.80
N SER A 511 13.14 11.30 9.06
CA SER A 511 13.16 12.19 10.23
C SER A 511 13.81 11.48 11.42
N LEU A 512 14.95 11.97 11.87
CA LEU A 512 15.62 11.45 13.07
C LEU A 512 14.76 11.63 14.33
N CYS A 513 14.01 12.74 14.42
CA CYS A 513 13.09 12.97 15.53
C CYS A 513 12.01 11.88 15.60
N THR A 514 11.36 11.60 14.49
CA THR A 514 10.33 10.54 14.40
C THR A 514 10.94 9.19 14.75
N TYR A 515 12.07 8.87 14.15
CA TYR A 515 12.78 7.62 14.40
C TYR A 515 13.12 7.43 15.88
N LYS A 516 13.73 8.43 16.54
CA LYS A 516 14.10 8.36 17.97
C LYS A 516 12.88 8.07 18.84
N ASN A 517 11.75 8.70 18.56
CA ASN A 517 10.50 8.45 19.31
C ASN A 517 9.97 7.02 19.11
N VAL A 518 9.98 6.50 17.87
CA VAL A 518 9.55 5.12 17.58
C VAL A 518 10.49 4.10 18.21
N ARG A 519 11.81 4.32 18.08
CA ARG A 519 12.82 3.48 18.72
C ARG A 519 12.65 3.45 20.24
N ASP A 520 12.57 4.62 20.89
CA ASP A 520 12.44 4.73 22.35
C ASP A 520 11.15 4.08 22.83
N TYR A 521 10.09 4.14 22.03
CA TYR A 521 8.83 3.47 22.35
C TYR A 521 8.96 1.94 22.27
N PHE A 522 9.53 1.39 21.17
CA PHE A 522 9.68 -0.06 21.06
C PHE A 522 10.75 -0.61 22.00
N VAL A 523 11.89 0.05 22.14
CA VAL A 523 13.03 -0.49 22.91
C VAL A 523 12.90 -0.19 24.39
N ASP A 524 12.63 1.06 24.74
CA ASP A 524 12.65 1.52 26.14
C ASP A 524 11.25 1.64 26.76
N GLY A 525 10.17 1.46 25.98
CA GLY A 525 8.80 1.65 26.43
C GLY A 525 8.40 3.10 26.69
N LYS A 526 9.20 4.06 26.21
CA LYS A 526 8.95 5.50 26.40
C LYS A 526 7.91 5.97 25.39
N VAL A 527 6.75 6.33 25.88
CA VAL A 527 5.67 6.90 25.05
C VAL A 527 5.97 8.36 24.76
N PRO A 528 5.94 8.82 23.49
CA PRO A 528 6.11 10.23 23.18
C PRO A 528 4.98 11.07 23.80
N LEU A 529 5.26 12.35 24.04
CA LEU A 529 4.20 13.27 24.49
C LEU A 529 3.16 13.43 23.38
N ASN A 530 1.89 13.48 23.76
CA ASN A 530 0.81 13.68 22.79
C ASN A 530 0.99 15.01 22.07
N GLY A 531 0.92 14.98 20.72
CA GLY A 531 1.17 16.13 19.87
C GLY A 531 2.67 16.45 19.67
N THR A 532 3.58 15.51 20.00
CA THR A 532 5.00 15.64 19.64
C THR A 532 5.12 15.92 18.14
N TYR A 533 5.87 16.98 17.81
CA TYR A 533 6.01 17.45 16.42
C TYR A 533 7.44 17.26 15.93
N CYS A 534 7.60 16.51 14.85
CA CYS A 534 8.88 16.20 14.24
C CYS A 534 9.00 16.78 12.84
N THR A 535 10.19 17.27 12.47
CA THR A 535 10.49 17.76 11.12
C THR A 535 11.24 16.71 10.32
N PRO A 536 11.02 16.62 9.00
CA PRO A 536 11.82 15.78 8.12
C PRO A 536 13.23 16.36 7.94
N GLU A 537 14.16 15.50 7.52
CA GLU A 537 15.53 15.89 7.25
C GLU A 537 15.62 16.75 5.97
N PRO A 538 16.36 17.87 5.98
CA PRO A 538 16.56 18.67 4.80
C PRO A 538 17.38 17.94 3.73
N GLY A 539 17.21 18.31 2.46
CA GLY A 539 18.04 17.83 1.35
C GLY A 539 17.67 16.43 0.84
N PHE A 540 16.55 15.86 1.27
CA PHE A 540 16.13 14.52 0.81
C PHE A 540 15.55 14.53 -0.61
N ILE A 541 14.70 15.52 -0.95
CA ILE A 541 14.06 15.62 -2.27
C ILE A 541 14.96 16.37 -3.24
N TYR A 542 15.43 17.55 -2.80
CA TYR A 542 16.37 18.40 -3.53
C TYR A 542 17.58 18.71 -2.65
N PRO A 543 18.78 18.89 -3.23
CA PRO A 543 19.94 19.34 -2.46
C PRO A 543 19.61 20.61 -1.68
N ALA A 544 20.04 20.68 -0.42
CA ALA A 544 19.86 21.89 0.38
C ALA A 544 20.64 23.06 -0.25
N ASN A 545 19.98 24.19 -0.45
CA ASN A 545 20.60 25.40 -0.97
C ASN A 545 21.59 26.01 0.04
N ASP A 546 21.42 25.74 1.33
CA ASP A 546 22.27 26.20 2.42
C ASP A 546 22.87 25.01 3.17
N LEU A 547 24.15 24.77 2.96
CA LEU A 547 24.91 23.71 3.61
C LEU A 547 25.06 23.92 5.13
N THR A 548 24.82 25.13 5.64
CA THR A 548 24.87 25.43 7.08
C THR A 548 23.69 24.81 7.84
N LEU A 549 22.62 24.44 7.14
CA LEU A 549 21.48 23.71 7.71
C LEU A 549 21.74 22.21 7.90
N MET A 550 22.83 21.70 7.34
CA MET A 550 23.25 20.31 7.54
C MET A 550 24.07 20.23 8.84
N ALA A 551 23.39 19.95 9.95
CA ALA A 551 24.10 19.63 11.19
C ALA A 551 25.04 18.44 10.99
N VAL A 552 26.24 18.51 11.56
CA VAL A 552 27.14 17.35 11.60
C VAL A 552 26.45 16.25 12.39
N LYS A 553 26.25 15.09 11.75
CA LYS A 553 25.58 13.94 12.33
C LYS A 553 26.59 12.92 12.83
N SER A 554 26.22 12.19 13.86
CA SER A 554 27.04 11.05 14.32
C SER A 554 27.00 9.93 13.28
N GLU A 555 27.97 9.02 13.33
CA GLU A 555 28.02 7.83 12.47
C GLU A 555 26.76 6.97 12.62
N GLU A 556 26.23 6.87 13.85
CA GLU A 556 24.98 6.19 14.15
C GLU A 556 23.77 6.87 13.51
N GLU A 557 23.67 8.20 13.57
CA GLU A 557 22.60 8.96 12.92
C GLU A 557 22.64 8.83 11.40
N GLU A 558 23.82 8.81 10.79
CA GLU A 558 23.96 8.59 9.34
C GLU A 558 23.57 7.16 8.94
N LYS A 559 23.88 6.15 9.75
CA LYS A 559 23.43 4.77 9.54
C LYS A 559 21.91 4.67 9.57
N VAL A 560 21.27 5.29 10.55
CA VAL A 560 19.82 5.38 10.67
C VAL A 560 19.19 6.08 9.47
N LEU A 561 19.75 7.23 9.08
CA LEU A 561 19.24 7.96 7.90
C LEU A 561 19.40 7.18 6.61
N SER A 562 20.46 6.40 6.47
CA SER A 562 20.64 5.49 5.34
C SER A 562 19.53 4.44 5.30
N ALA A 563 19.17 3.84 6.44
CA ALA A 563 18.06 2.90 6.55
C ALA A 563 16.71 3.58 6.22
N LEU A 564 16.45 4.77 6.77
CA LEU A 564 15.23 5.53 6.48
C LEU A 564 15.12 5.95 5.01
N ARG A 565 16.23 6.35 4.38
CA ARG A 565 16.25 6.64 2.94
C ARG A 565 15.97 5.41 2.09
N LYS A 566 16.46 4.23 2.51
CA LYS A 566 16.19 2.96 1.83
C LYS A 566 14.72 2.57 1.99
N LEU A 567 14.14 2.71 3.19
CA LEU A 567 12.72 2.55 3.45
C LEU A 567 11.87 3.40 2.49
N GLY A 568 12.16 4.70 2.39
CA GLY A 568 11.46 5.60 1.48
C GLY A 568 11.58 5.22 0.00
N ARG A 569 12.73 4.66 -0.42
CA ARG A 569 12.96 4.23 -1.81
C ARG A 569 12.27 2.90 -2.15
N ILE A 570 12.31 1.95 -1.25
CA ILE A 570 11.76 0.60 -1.48
C ILE A 570 10.24 0.62 -1.34
N ARG A 571 9.67 1.41 -0.44
CA ARG A 571 8.23 1.62 -0.36
C ARG A 571 7.65 2.07 -1.70
N LYS A 572 8.38 2.90 -2.46
CA LYS A 572 8.08 3.19 -3.86
C LYS A 572 7.84 1.94 -4.70
N SER A 573 8.63 0.88 -4.51
CA SER A 573 8.48 -0.35 -5.28
C SER A 573 7.26 -1.17 -4.88
N PHE A 574 6.78 -1.03 -3.64
CA PHE A 574 5.50 -1.59 -3.19
C PHE A 574 4.32 -0.78 -3.72
N ASP A 575 4.38 0.55 -3.57
CA ASP A 575 3.29 1.44 -3.97
C ASP A 575 3.16 1.53 -5.50
N LEU A 576 4.27 1.48 -6.26
CA LEU A 576 4.28 1.52 -7.73
C LEU A 576 4.10 0.15 -8.40
N LYS A 577 4.36 -0.96 -7.69
CA LYS A 577 4.10 -2.32 -8.15
C LYS A 577 2.72 -2.82 -7.73
N SER A 578 2.05 -2.15 -6.79
CA SER A 578 0.63 -2.38 -6.61
C SER A 578 -0.06 -1.98 -7.91
N PRO A 579 -0.90 -2.84 -8.49
CA PRO A 579 -1.64 -2.53 -9.72
C PRO A 579 -2.59 -1.33 -9.59
N GLU A 580 -2.56 -0.63 -8.49
CA GLU A 580 -3.49 0.42 -8.08
C GLU A 580 -2.92 1.83 -8.16
N LEU A 581 -1.60 1.95 -8.34
CA LEU A 581 -0.96 3.26 -8.42
C LEU A 581 -0.33 3.51 -9.77
#